data_6aa6f88f0701f5bacd6bd5d6137f26a3
#
_entry.id   6aa6f88f0701f5bacd6bd5d6137f26a3
#
_cell.length_a   1.000
_cell.length_b   1.000
_cell.length_c   1.000
_cell.angle_alpha   90.00
_cell.angle_beta   90.00
_cell.angle_gamma   90.00
#
_symmetry.space_group_name_H-M   'P 1'
#
loop_
_entity.id
_entity.type
_entity.pdbx_description
1 polymer ?
#
loop_
_entity_poly.entity_id
_entity_poly.type
_entity_poly.pdbx_seq_one_letter_code
_entity_poly.pdbx_strand_id
1 'polypeptide(L)'
;RHEISTAQMAEAVNGIRNVIPDDVFITVGIAGGFTETIPVPVTEEDILQIARAGADGLHTHKSTFEDLADIVSLAHRFGLTVDAYIGHPDDLHTFGIPAETPEEVAEVAKKMEAIGVDMIGLMTGMSYEGVAAGEIPEQIKARLKALVGAVSVPTLAEGGINVANAKAFKETGVNILVVGTAIDNVVCQAAAQVTQSFIHHN
;
A
#
# COMPACT_ATOMS: atom_id res chain seq x y z
N ARG A 1 -8.40 -4.97 -15.28
CA ARG A 1 -6.97 -5.08 -14.90
C ARG A 1 -6.42 -6.30 -15.62
N HIS A 2 -5.34 -6.17 -16.38
CA HIS A 2 -4.59 -7.33 -16.85
C HIS A 2 -3.84 -7.87 -15.63
N GLU A 3 -4.10 -9.11 -15.29
CA GLU A 3 -3.37 -9.79 -14.21
C GLU A 3 -1.91 -9.95 -14.67
N ILE A 4 -1.01 -9.29 -13.96
CA ILE A 4 0.43 -9.46 -14.17
C ILE A 4 0.82 -10.73 -13.44
N SER A 5 1.46 -11.69 -14.15
CA SER A 5 1.97 -12.91 -13.51
C SER A 5 3.11 -12.61 -12.55
N THR A 6 3.34 -13.50 -11.57
CA THR A 6 4.49 -13.38 -10.65
C THR A 6 5.82 -13.26 -11.39
N ALA A 7 5.98 -13.99 -12.49
CA ALA A 7 7.20 -13.92 -13.31
C ALA A 7 7.41 -12.53 -13.94
N GLN A 8 6.33 -11.93 -14.47
CA GLN A 8 6.39 -10.55 -15.02
C GLN A 8 6.66 -9.51 -13.91
N MET A 9 6.10 -9.72 -12.72
CA MET A 9 6.37 -8.87 -11.57
C MET A 9 7.83 -8.99 -11.12
N ALA A 10 8.38 -10.20 -11.05
CA ALA A 10 9.77 -10.44 -10.73
C ALA A 10 10.74 -9.79 -11.75
N GLU A 11 10.40 -9.85 -13.04
CA GLU A 11 11.16 -9.14 -14.10
C GLU A 11 11.15 -7.63 -13.87
N ALA A 12 9.99 -7.04 -13.56
CA ALA A 12 9.85 -5.63 -13.26
C ALA A 12 10.65 -5.22 -12.01
N VAL A 13 10.58 -6.00 -10.93
CA VAL A 13 11.36 -5.79 -9.70
C VAL A 13 12.87 -5.79 -10.00
N ASN A 14 13.35 -6.78 -10.74
CA ASN A 14 14.75 -6.86 -11.12
C ASN A 14 15.20 -5.66 -11.98
N GLY A 15 14.36 -5.25 -12.94
CA GLY A 15 14.60 -4.06 -13.75
C GLY A 15 14.70 -2.78 -12.90
N ILE A 16 13.81 -2.61 -11.93
CA ILE A 16 13.80 -1.46 -11.02
C ILE A 16 15.05 -1.51 -10.11
N ARG A 17 15.34 -2.65 -9.49
CA ARG A 17 16.50 -2.81 -8.58
C ARG A 17 17.82 -2.45 -9.26
N ASN A 18 17.97 -2.73 -10.55
CA ASN A 18 19.19 -2.42 -11.31
C ASN A 18 19.41 -0.91 -11.56
N VAL A 19 18.42 -0.06 -11.33
CA VAL A 19 18.50 1.37 -11.67
C VAL A 19 18.26 2.31 -10.48
N ILE A 20 17.81 1.77 -9.34
CA ILE A 20 17.61 2.55 -8.10
C ILE A 20 18.73 2.28 -7.11
N PRO A 21 18.99 3.19 -6.14
CA PRO A 21 19.93 2.96 -5.04
C PRO A 21 19.55 1.73 -4.20
N ASP A 22 20.55 1.05 -3.65
CA ASP A 22 20.37 -0.18 -2.86
C ASP A 22 19.59 0.04 -1.56
N ASP A 23 19.57 1.27 -1.03
CA ASP A 23 18.85 1.67 0.17
C ASP A 23 17.37 2.03 -0.06
N VAL A 24 16.90 1.98 -1.32
CA VAL A 24 15.49 2.14 -1.65
C VAL A 24 14.75 0.82 -1.48
N PHE A 25 13.79 0.81 -0.56
CA PHE A 25 12.97 -0.35 -0.25
C PHE A 25 11.92 -0.64 -1.35
N ILE A 26 11.84 -1.89 -1.80
CA ILE A 26 10.87 -2.36 -2.80
C ILE A 26 9.89 -3.33 -2.13
N THR A 27 8.63 -2.93 -2.02
CA THR A 27 7.54 -3.85 -1.68
C THR A 27 6.71 -4.18 -2.91
N VAL A 28 6.21 -5.40 -3.00
CA VAL A 28 5.61 -5.95 -4.23
C VAL A 28 4.26 -6.59 -3.93
N GLY A 29 3.23 -6.18 -4.67
CA GLY A 29 1.95 -6.88 -4.70
C GLY A 29 1.93 -7.94 -5.79
N ILE A 30 1.53 -9.17 -5.47
CA ILE A 30 1.37 -10.28 -6.42
C ILE A 30 -0.04 -10.85 -6.39
N ALA A 31 -0.44 -11.56 -7.44
CA ALA A 31 -1.70 -12.30 -7.46
C ALA A 31 -1.79 -13.25 -6.25
N GLY A 32 -2.96 -13.33 -5.62
CA GLY A 32 -3.17 -14.08 -4.38
C GLY A 32 -2.71 -13.35 -3.11
N GLY A 33 -1.96 -12.26 -3.19
CA GLY A 33 -1.62 -11.38 -2.07
C GLY A 33 -2.75 -10.43 -1.67
N PHE A 34 -3.77 -10.31 -2.51
CA PHE A 34 -4.93 -9.45 -2.33
C PHE A 34 -6.19 -10.29 -2.07
N THR A 35 -7.28 -9.61 -1.70
CA THR A 35 -8.61 -10.23 -1.68
C THR A 35 -9.17 -10.22 -3.10
N GLU A 36 -9.23 -11.37 -3.75
CA GLU A 36 -9.80 -11.53 -5.09
C GLU A 36 -11.19 -12.18 -5.02
N THR A 37 -12.00 -11.91 -6.05
CA THR A 37 -13.31 -12.58 -6.21
C THR A 37 -13.14 -14.10 -6.40
N ILE A 38 -12.06 -14.51 -7.08
CA ILE A 38 -11.65 -15.91 -7.22
C ILE A 38 -10.32 -16.03 -6.48
N PRO A 39 -10.26 -16.77 -5.36
CA PRO A 39 -9.04 -16.91 -4.60
C PRO A 39 -7.92 -17.56 -5.42
N VAL A 40 -6.79 -16.91 -5.51
CA VAL A 40 -5.56 -17.44 -6.09
C VAL A 40 -4.58 -17.70 -4.94
N PRO A 41 -4.15 -18.94 -4.70
CA PRO A 41 -3.21 -19.22 -3.63
C PRO A 41 -1.82 -18.64 -3.98
N VAL A 42 -1.20 -18.00 -3.02
CA VAL A 42 0.22 -17.62 -3.09
C VAL A 42 1.06 -18.86 -2.78
N THR A 43 1.97 -19.20 -3.67
CA THR A 43 2.87 -20.34 -3.51
C THR A 43 4.24 -19.93 -2.99
N GLU A 44 5.00 -20.90 -2.46
CA GLU A 44 6.40 -20.68 -2.09
C GLU A 44 7.24 -20.21 -3.28
N GLU A 45 6.95 -20.74 -4.48
CA GLU A 45 7.66 -20.36 -5.70
C GLU A 45 7.40 -18.90 -6.07
N ASP A 46 6.17 -18.38 -5.89
CA ASP A 46 5.85 -16.98 -6.14
C ASP A 46 6.68 -16.06 -5.22
N ILE A 47 6.71 -16.36 -3.92
CA ILE A 47 7.49 -15.58 -2.95
C ILE A 47 9.00 -15.66 -3.25
N LEU A 48 9.49 -16.84 -3.57
CA LEU A 48 10.90 -17.05 -3.92
C LEU A 48 11.31 -16.28 -5.18
N GLN A 49 10.45 -16.21 -6.19
CA GLN A 49 10.71 -15.47 -7.42
C GLN A 49 10.88 -13.98 -7.15
N ILE A 50 9.96 -13.35 -6.41
CA ILE A 50 10.06 -11.91 -6.10
C ILE A 50 11.24 -11.59 -5.15
N ALA A 51 11.51 -12.45 -4.19
CA ALA A 51 12.67 -12.31 -3.30
C ALA A 51 13.99 -12.36 -4.08
N ARG A 52 14.15 -13.33 -4.97
CA ARG A 52 15.33 -13.45 -5.85
C ARG A 52 15.48 -12.30 -6.84
N ALA A 53 14.37 -11.67 -7.22
CA ALA A 53 14.37 -10.49 -8.08
C ALA A 53 14.84 -9.21 -7.38
N GLY A 54 14.97 -9.23 -6.05
CA GLY A 54 15.46 -8.11 -5.25
C GLY A 54 14.33 -7.31 -4.56
N ALA A 55 13.15 -7.89 -4.36
CA ALA A 55 12.14 -7.33 -3.47
C ALA A 55 12.59 -7.42 -2.01
N ASP A 56 12.25 -6.41 -1.21
CA ASP A 56 12.50 -6.35 0.22
C ASP A 56 11.23 -6.72 1.03
N GLY A 57 10.06 -6.56 0.43
CA GLY A 57 8.79 -6.82 1.08
C GLY A 57 7.67 -7.27 0.16
N LEU A 58 6.64 -7.81 0.78
CA LEU A 58 5.37 -8.19 0.17
C LEU A 58 4.27 -7.26 0.63
N HIS A 59 3.59 -6.63 -0.34
CA HIS A 59 2.40 -5.81 -0.13
C HIS A 59 1.13 -6.66 -0.21
N THR A 60 0.25 -6.56 0.78
CA THR A 60 -0.97 -7.36 0.81
C THR A 60 -2.20 -6.59 1.31
N HIS A 61 -3.37 -6.92 0.74
CA HIS A 61 -4.68 -6.43 1.15
C HIS A 61 -5.58 -7.56 1.68
N LYS A 62 -5.02 -8.61 2.27
CA LYS A 62 -5.82 -9.68 2.86
C LYS A 62 -6.79 -9.14 3.92
N SER A 63 -8.04 -9.60 3.87
CA SER A 63 -9.15 -9.08 4.67
C SER A 63 -9.51 -9.94 5.89
N THR A 64 -8.78 -11.05 6.09
CA THR A 64 -8.93 -11.91 7.27
C THR A 64 -7.61 -12.09 8.00
N PHE A 65 -7.66 -12.31 9.32
CA PHE A 65 -6.45 -12.57 10.10
C PHE A 65 -5.80 -13.91 9.75
N GLU A 66 -6.59 -14.90 9.33
CA GLU A 66 -6.10 -16.22 8.94
C GLU A 66 -5.27 -16.14 7.67
N ASP A 67 -5.83 -15.58 6.60
CA ASP A 67 -5.11 -15.39 5.33
C ASP A 67 -3.88 -14.50 5.48
N LEU A 68 -3.96 -13.47 6.37
CA LEU A 68 -2.85 -12.59 6.65
C LEU A 68 -1.73 -13.34 7.39
N ALA A 69 -2.05 -14.16 8.38
CA ALA A 69 -1.06 -14.95 9.12
C ALA A 69 -0.33 -15.93 8.20
N ASP A 70 -1.05 -16.58 7.29
CA ASP A 70 -0.47 -17.51 6.32
C ASP A 70 0.53 -16.80 5.39
N ILE A 71 0.15 -15.64 4.85
CA ILE A 71 1.01 -14.91 3.93
C ILE A 71 2.23 -14.28 4.64
N VAL A 72 2.08 -13.79 5.87
CA VAL A 72 3.18 -13.29 6.71
C VAL A 72 4.19 -14.42 7.00
N SER A 73 3.68 -15.58 7.46
CA SER A 73 4.53 -16.75 7.72
C SER A 73 5.31 -17.17 6.48
N LEU A 74 4.65 -17.17 5.32
CA LEU A 74 5.27 -17.55 4.06
C LEU A 74 6.34 -16.53 3.63
N ALA A 75 6.05 -15.24 3.67
CA ALA A 75 6.97 -14.17 3.27
C ALA A 75 8.24 -14.16 4.15
N HIS A 76 8.07 -14.27 5.48
CA HIS A 76 9.18 -14.28 6.43
C HIS A 76 10.14 -15.46 6.22
N ARG A 77 9.64 -16.62 5.79
CA ARG A 77 10.50 -17.78 5.47
C ARG A 77 11.50 -17.49 4.36
N PHE A 78 11.20 -16.55 3.48
CA PHE A 78 12.06 -16.12 2.38
C PHE A 78 12.73 -14.76 2.60
N GLY A 79 12.65 -14.23 3.83
CA GLY A 79 13.32 -12.99 4.23
C GLY A 79 12.64 -11.71 3.74
N LEU A 80 11.38 -11.79 3.27
CA LEU A 80 10.61 -10.60 2.92
C LEU A 80 9.85 -10.08 4.14
N THR A 81 9.82 -8.76 4.33
CA THR A 81 8.89 -8.11 5.24
C THR A 81 7.49 -8.07 4.64
N VAL A 82 6.47 -7.80 5.46
CA VAL A 82 5.08 -7.68 4.99
C VAL A 82 4.50 -6.35 5.40
N ASP A 83 3.98 -5.60 4.43
CA ASP A 83 3.09 -4.47 4.68
C ASP A 83 1.64 -4.85 4.36
N ALA A 84 0.76 -4.59 5.33
CA ALA A 84 -0.66 -4.96 5.26
C ALA A 84 -1.55 -3.81 5.76
N TYR A 85 -2.83 -3.84 5.39
CA TYR A 85 -3.69 -2.68 5.54
C TYR A 85 -4.94 -2.95 6.37
N ILE A 86 -5.40 -1.87 7.00
CA ILE A 86 -6.72 -1.75 7.63
C ILE A 86 -7.59 -0.95 6.68
N GLY A 87 -8.70 -1.53 6.24
CA GLY A 87 -9.68 -0.91 5.37
C GLY A 87 -10.86 -0.31 6.13
N HIS A 88 -11.76 0.35 5.40
CA HIS A 88 -13.08 0.73 5.92
C HIS A 88 -14.11 -0.33 5.49
N PRO A 89 -15.09 -0.71 6.35
CA PRO A 89 -16.09 -1.71 6.01
C PRO A 89 -16.90 -1.39 4.74
N ASP A 90 -17.11 -0.10 4.48
CA ASP A 90 -17.86 0.38 3.30
C ASP A 90 -16.98 0.47 2.04
N ASP A 91 -15.72 0.10 2.11
CA ASP A 91 -14.82 0.14 0.95
C ASP A 91 -15.21 -0.93 -0.07
N LEU A 92 -15.61 -0.51 -1.27
CA LEU A 92 -16.10 -1.37 -2.34
C LEU A 92 -15.10 -2.45 -2.78
N HIS A 93 -13.83 -2.29 -2.43
CA HIS A 93 -12.73 -3.17 -2.85
C HIS A 93 -12.19 -4.05 -1.73
N THR A 94 -12.78 -4.01 -0.52
CA THR A 94 -12.33 -4.83 0.63
C THR A 94 -10.79 -4.81 0.84
N PHE A 95 -10.21 -3.62 0.85
CA PHE A 95 -8.77 -3.45 1.06
C PHE A 95 -8.39 -3.68 2.51
N GLY A 96 -7.82 -4.85 2.79
CA GLY A 96 -7.29 -5.16 4.11
C GLY A 96 -8.35 -5.59 5.13
N ILE A 97 -7.96 -5.67 6.39
CA ILE A 97 -8.85 -6.04 7.49
C ILE A 97 -9.76 -4.86 7.83
N PRO A 98 -11.10 -5.04 7.81
CA PRO A 98 -12.02 -3.92 8.01
C PRO A 98 -12.02 -3.42 9.47
N ALA A 99 -12.00 -2.09 9.64
CA ALA A 99 -12.25 -1.42 10.90
C ALA A 99 -12.81 -0.02 10.63
N GLU A 100 -13.89 0.36 11.30
CA GLU A 100 -14.59 1.63 11.09
C GLU A 100 -14.13 2.70 12.08
N THR A 101 -14.19 2.39 13.37
CA THR A 101 -13.91 3.34 14.45
C THR A 101 -12.41 3.37 14.81
N PRO A 102 -11.92 4.47 15.43
CA PRO A 102 -10.55 4.51 15.95
C PRO A 102 -10.21 3.37 16.90
N GLU A 103 -11.16 2.96 17.74
CA GLU A 103 -11.02 1.87 18.70
C GLU A 103 -10.84 0.52 17.98
N GLU A 104 -11.66 0.26 16.96
CA GLU A 104 -11.52 -0.94 16.12
C GLU A 104 -10.20 -0.95 15.36
N VAL A 105 -9.77 0.20 14.81
CA VAL A 105 -8.46 0.33 14.15
C VAL A 105 -7.34 -0.05 15.11
N ALA A 106 -7.36 0.46 16.34
CA ALA A 106 -6.34 0.13 17.34
C ALA A 106 -6.32 -1.37 17.68
N GLU A 107 -7.48 -2.01 17.83
CA GLU A 107 -7.58 -3.44 18.12
C GLU A 107 -7.12 -4.32 16.95
N VAL A 108 -7.51 -3.96 15.72
CA VAL A 108 -7.07 -4.65 14.50
C VAL A 108 -5.56 -4.51 14.33
N ALA A 109 -5.02 -3.31 14.51
CA ALA A 109 -3.59 -3.05 14.37
C ALA A 109 -2.75 -3.89 15.35
N LYS A 110 -3.15 -3.97 16.63
CA LYS A 110 -2.48 -4.82 17.63
C LYS A 110 -2.48 -6.31 17.24
N LYS A 111 -3.59 -6.80 16.68
CA LYS A 111 -3.67 -8.18 16.19
C LYS A 111 -2.78 -8.41 14.98
N MET A 112 -2.70 -7.44 14.05
CA MET A 112 -1.80 -7.52 12.89
C MET A 112 -0.33 -7.52 13.33
N GLU A 113 0.06 -6.66 14.27
CA GLU A 113 1.40 -6.66 14.85
C GLU A 113 1.72 -8.00 15.57
N ALA A 114 0.76 -8.56 16.30
CA ALA A 114 0.93 -9.86 16.97
C ALA A 114 1.07 -11.04 15.97
N ILE A 115 0.50 -10.95 14.77
CA ILE A 115 0.70 -11.91 13.67
C ILE A 115 2.12 -11.80 13.09
N GLY A 116 2.77 -10.64 13.22
CA GLY A 116 4.10 -10.38 12.69
C GLY A 116 4.11 -9.51 11.43
N VAL A 117 3.05 -8.74 11.17
CA VAL A 117 3.05 -7.72 10.10
C VAL A 117 4.12 -6.68 10.44
N ASP A 118 5.01 -6.39 9.48
CA ASP A 118 6.17 -5.52 9.70
C ASP A 118 5.85 -4.04 9.52
N MET A 119 4.85 -3.72 8.71
CA MET A 119 4.35 -2.35 8.50
C MET A 119 2.84 -2.38 8.36
N ILE A 120 2.12 -1.49 9.07
CA ILE A 120 0.65 -1.49 9.07
C ILE A 120 0.13 -0.19 8.50
N GLY A 121 -0.67 -0.30 7.42
CA GLY A 121 -1.27 0.82 6.74
C GLY A 121 -2.75 1.01 7.06
N LEU A 122 -3.22 2.25 6.92
CA LEU A 122 -4.63 2.59 6.90
C LEU A 122 -5.03 3.07 5.52
N MET A 123 -6.02 2.38 4.92
CA MET A 123 -6.72 2.88 3.76
C MET A 123 -7.67 4.00 4.19
N THR A 124 -7.46 5.19 3.64
CA THR A 124 -8.25 6.36 4.08
C THR A 124 -9.64 6.40 3.48
N GLY A 125 -9.87 5.71 2.35
CA GLY A 125 -11.10 5.80 1.57
C GLY A 125 -11.30 7.18 0.91
N MET A 126 -10.35 8.10 1.01
CA MET A 126 -10.43 9.42 0.38
C MET A 126 -10.32 9.29 -1.14
N SER A 127 -11.29 9.85 -1.85
CA SER A 127 -11.15 10.06 -3.29
C SER A 127 -10.25 11.27 -3.57
N TYR A 128 -9.60 11.27 -4.73
CA TYR A 128 -8.80 12.43 -5.17
C TYR A 128 -9.66 13.63 -5.57
N GLU A 129 -10.96 13.40 -5.76
CA GLU A 129 -11.93 14.45 -6.10
C GLU A 129 -12.58 14.97 -4.81
N GLY A 130 -12.50 16.26 -4.56
CA GLY A 130 -13.27 16.92 -3.51
C GLY A 130 -12.59 17.08 -2.15
N VAL A 131 -11.31 16.70 -2.01
CA VAL A 131 -10.56 17.04 -0.79
C VAL A 131 -10.13 18.51 -0.86
N ALA A 132 -10.61 19.32 0.07
CA ALA A 132 -10.15 20.68 0.19
C ALA A 132 -8.62 20.71 0.36
N ALA A 133 -7.94 21.58 -0.38
CA ALA A 133 -6.49 21.64 -0.38
C ALA A 133 -5.94 21.82 1.04
N GLY A 134 -5.12 20.87 1.48
CA GLY A 134 -4.38 20.95 2.75
C GLY A 134 -5.07 20.37 3.98
N GLU A 135 -6.31 19.91 3.89
CA GLU A 135 -7.04 19.31 5.01
C GLU A 135 -7.37 17.85 4.78
N ILE A 136 -7.49 17.08 5.86
CA ILE A 136 -8.04 15.72 5.85
C ILE A 136 -9.17 15.64 6.90
N PRO A 137 -10.22 14.84 6.65
CA PRO A 137 -11.34 14.69 7.58
C PRO A 137 -10.90 14.28 8.99
N GLU A 138 -11.54 14.85 10.01
CA GLU A 138 -11.21 14.54 11.40
C GLU A 138 -11.34 13.06 11.75
N GLN A 139 -12.31 12.37 11.15
CA GLN A 139 -12.48 10.93 11.31
C GLN A 139 -11.24 10.15 10.82
N ILE A 140 -10.67 10.54 9.68
CA ILE A 140 -9.44 9.91 9.15
C ILE A 140 -8.25 10.21 10.05
N LYS A 141 -8.13 11.46 10.54
CA LYS A 141 -7.09 11.83 11.51
C LYS A 141 -7.18 11.00 12.79
N ALA A 142 -8.40 10.82 13.32
CA ALA A 142 -8.63 10.03 14.54
C ALA A 142 -8.23 8.56 14.33
N ARG A 143 -8.62 7.95 13.20
CA ARG A 143 -8.24 6.56 12.87
C ARG A 143 -6.73 6.41 12.69
N LEU A 144 -6.06 7.34 12.00
CA LEU A 144 -4.60 7.32 11.84
C LEU A 144 -3.86 7.47 13.17
N LYS A 145 -4.32 8.39 14.04
CA LYS A 145 -3.74 8.54 15.40
C LYS A 145 -3.94 7.29 16.26
N ALA A 146 -5.09 6.63 16.12
CA ALA A 146 -5.36 5.37 16.81
C ALA A 146 -4.43 4.25 16.33
N LEU A 147 -4.19 4.13 15.02
CA LEU A 147 -3.20 3.22 14.45
C LEU A 147 -1.80 3.49 15.02
N VAL A 148 -1.32 4.73 14.90
CA VAL A 148 0.02 5.14 15.37
C VAL A 148 0.22 4.88 16.87
N GLY A 149 -0.82 5.13 17.68
CA GLY A 149 -0.76 4.90 19.13
C GLY A 149 -0.88 3.44 19.55
N ALA A 150 -1.29 2.54 18.66
CA ALA A 150 -1.60 1.15 19.01
C ALA A 150 -0.43 0.20 18.83
N VAL A 151 0.53 0.51 17.94
CA VAL A 151 1.59 -0.41 17.48
C VAL A 151 2.97 0.23 17.55
N SER A 152 4.01 -0.61 17.54
CA SER A 152 5.41 -0.20 17.53
C SER A 152 6.05 -0.29 16.15
N VAL A 153 5.46 -1.05 15.22
CA VAL A 153 5.92 -1.16 13.85
C VAL A 153 5.63 0.11 13.04
N PRO A 154 6.36 0.38 11.96
CA PRO A 154 6.08 1.51 11.08
C PRO A 154 4.63 1.51 10.57
N THR A 155 4.04 2.71 10.51
CA THR A 155 2.67 2.91 10.07
C THR A 155 2.60 3.68 8.75
N LEU A 156 1.62 3.32 7.90
CA LEU A 156 1.42 3.91 6.59
C LEU A 156 0.04 4.55 6.48
N ALA A 157 -0.07 5.58 5.65
CA ALA A 157 -1.35 6.12 5.19
C ALA A 157 -1.42 6.01 3.68
N GLU A 158 -2.56 5.52 3.16
CA GLU A 158 -2.81 5.38 1.72
C GLU A 158 -4.21 5.87 1.34
N GLY A 159 -4.31 6.54 0.20
CA GLY A 159 -5.55 7.04 -0.38
C GLY A 159 -5.67 8.56 -0.32
N GLY A 160 -5.84 9.20 -1.49
CA GLY A 160 -6.07 10.63 -1.63
C GLY A 160 -4.91 11.56 -1.24
N ILE A 161 -3.71 11.02 -1.05
CA ILE A 161 -2.53 11.78 -0.61
C ILE A 161 -1.92 12.56 -1.77
N ASN A 162 -1.65 13.85 -1.55
CA ASN A 162 -1.01 14.75 -2.50
C ASN A 162 -0.15 15.79 -1.76
N VAL A 163 0.54 16.63 -2.51
CA VAL A 163 1.45 17.66 -1.93
C VAL A 163 0.71 18.64 -0.99
N ALA A 164 -0.55 18.96 -1.28
CA ALA A 164 -1.30 19.93 -0.49
C ALA A 164 -1.68 19.40 0.90
N ASN A 165 -2.01 18.10 1.02
CA ASN A 165 -2.46 17.49 2.27
C ASN A 165 -1.40 16.64 2.99
N ALA A 166 -0.24 16.39 2.39
CA ALA A 166 0.84 15.58 2.96
C ALA A 166 1.25 16.03 4.37
N LYS A 167 1.24 17.35 4.63
CA LYS A 167 1.55 17.88 5.97
C LYS A 167 0.51 17.43 7.01
N ALA A 168 -0.78 17.49 6.68
CA ALA A 168 -1.84 17.07 7.59
C ALA A 168 -1.77 15.58 7.92
N PHE A 169 -1.37 14.74 6.95
CA PHE A 169 -1.09 13.32 7.21
C PHE A 169 0.11 13.14 8.15
N LYS A 170 1.23 13.80 7.90
CA LYS A 170 2.42 13.73 8.77
C LYS A 170 2.13 14.15 10.21
N GLU A 171 1.24 15.13 10.42
CA GLU A 171 0.81 15.57 11.75
C GLU A 171 0.03 14.53 12.54
N THR A 172 -0.47 13.44 11.90
CA THR A 172 -1.05 12.29 12.62
C THR A 172 -0.01 11.39 13.25
N GLY A 173 1.26 11.50 12.85
CA GLY A 173 2.37 10.69 13.34
C GLY A 173 2.68 9.46 12.49
N VAL A 174 1.99 9.23 11.36
CA VAL A 174 2.34 8.12 10.46
C VAL A 174 3.76 8.26 9.92
N ASN A 175 4.44 7.13 9.73
CA ASN A 175 5.82 7.07 9.30
C ASN A 175 5.96 7.22 7.77
N ILE A 176 5.01 6.66 7.01
CA ILE A 176 5.09 6.51 5.56
C ILE A 176 3.80 7.03 4.90
N LEU A 177 3.94 7.79 3.82
CA LEU A 177 2.85 8.22 2.96
C LEU A 177 2.92 7.50 1.63
N VAL A 178 1.85 6.78 1.26
CA VAL A 178 1.75 6.07 -0.01
C VAL A 178 1.08 6.98 -1.04
N VAL A 179 1.81 7.36 -2.06
CA VAL A 179 1.39 8.34 -3.08
C VAL A 179 1.43 7.69 -4.46
N GLY A 180 0.28 7.48 -5.06
CA GLY A 180 0.13 6.92 -6.41
C GLY A 180 -0.41 7.96 -7.40
N THR A 181 -1.72 8.09 -7.50
CA THR A 181 -2.44 8.90 -8.50
C THR A 181 -1.96 10.35 -8.61
N ALA A 182 -1.49 10.94 -7.50
CA ALA A 182 -0.95 12.31 -7.55
C ALA A 182 0.32 12.40 -8.44
N ILE A 183 1.16 11.36 -8.41
CA ILE A 183 2.35 11.26 -9.28
C ILE A 183 1.92 10.98 -10.72
N ASP A 184 1.01 10.03 -10.93
CA ASP A 184 0.48 9.68 -12.26
C ASP A 184 -0.13 10.90 -12.96
N ASN A 185 -0.90 11.72 -12.23
CA ASN A 185 -1.49 12.94 -12.75
C ASN A 185 -0.43 13.94 -13.24
N VAL A 186 0.67 14.12 -12.51
CA VAL A 186 1.78 15.00 -12.92
C VAL A 186 2.45 14.48 -14.19
N VAL A 187 2.72 13.19 -14.27
CA VAL A 187 3.32 12.54 -15.44
C VAL A 187 2.41 12.69 -16.66
N CYS A 188 1.11 12.40 -16.53
CA CYS A 188 0.13 12.55 -17.59
C CYS A 188 0.02 14.00 -18.07
N GLN A 189 -0.02 14.97 -17.15
CA GLN A 189 -0.06 16.40 -17.51
C GLN A 189 1.20 16.85 -18.24
N ALA A 190 2.38 16.43 -17.79
CA ALA A 190 3.63 16.75 -18.45
C ALA A 190 3.68 16.17 -19.88
N ALA A 191 3.27 14.91 -20.05
CA ALA A 191 3.18 14.27 -21.36
C ALA A 191 2.20 15.01 -22.29
N ALA A 192 1.02 15.40 -21.78
CA ALA A 192 0.04 16.16 -22.56
C ALA A 192 0.58 17.54 -22.99
N GLN A 193 1.25 18.26 -22.10
CA GLN A 193 1.86 19.57 -22.42
C GLN A 193 2.91 19.45 -23.52
N VAL A 194 3.81 18.48 -23.41
CA VAL A 194 4.83 18.22 -24.44
C VAL A 194 4.18 17.87 -25.76
N THR A 195 3.17 16.99 -25.77
CA THR A 195 2.44 16.63 -27.00
C THR A 195 1.77 17.84 -27.65
N GLN A 196 1.10 18.69 -26.86
CA GLN A 196 0.47 19.92 -27.36
C GLN A 196 1.49 20.88 -27.99
N SER A 197 2.69 20.99 -27.42
CA SER A 197 3.74 21.85 -27.97
C SER A 197 4.19 21.41 -29.38
N PHE A 198 4.17 20.12 -29.67
CA PHE A 198 4.44 19.60 -31.02
C PHE A 198 3.31 19.85 -32.02
N ILE A 199 2.06 19.83 -31.56
CA ILE A 199 0.87 20.00 -32.41
C ILE A 199 0.69 21.48 -32.81
N HIS A 200 1.00 22.39 -31.89
CA HIS A 200 0.76 23.84 -32.08
C HIS A 200 1.98 24.63 -32.62
N HIS A 201 3.09 23.97 -32.90
CA HIS A 201 4.23 24.55 -33.58
C HIS A 201 4.11 24.39 -35.11
N ASN A 202 3.04 24.99 -35.70
CA ASN A 202 2.90 25.24 -37.15
C ASN A 202 2.82 26.74 -37.41
#